data_46e32f56ba03725bc0cd1d68f9052d03
#
_entry.id   46e32f56ba03725bc0cd1d68f9052d03
#
_cell.length_a   1.000
_cell.length_b   1.000
_cell.length_c   1.000
_cell.angle_alpha   90.00
_cell.angle_beta   90.00
_cell.angle_gamma   90.00
#
_symmetry.space_group_name_H-M   'P 1'
#
loop_
_entity.id
_entity.type
_entity.pdbx_description
1 polymer ?
#
loop_
_entity_poly.entity_id
_entity_poly.type
_entity_poly.pdbx_seq_one_letter_code
_entity_poly.pdbx_strand_id
1 'polypeptide(L)'
;MNKTNNSNQSSASQSLPLEGKVRKGPFLPLKGAGGSSSRSGSVWLFLELVVITVVAWVVVDPAVVNLYYMNQPVGYDSDRLVLAEVTRIYDPDGTNFSDAIERVNEYLPRLAEKLKTTDDIEQVYGYEYPYSAISHRYGGQRLICLEHDTIGIYSVTFCEGWHFFETYGLRTLPGSPSAEELSELTRTSRQVVLSESAAKAIFGTTEGVVGRSITEPSQRENTPEPMTVAGVVEDVQHERFGSTRSTLYTPSQVDYYTKYLVLRLRKGVKPARYVNEHAGDVMALAKTPFMRISKIMPYEDSLLADDLQDGLPQETNMNLALAFFFLVNLSLAVIGTVWLQAKRRTEECGVRRAFGATKVRLLLSFLAEGALLTTVAVLIGCFIYFNYAYSGYEVQDGLESFKMYTSQLNMPPRSDLTWVDHFMPHFLIVSAVVYIIILCTVLIGTAIPALKIITTKVTDALRDE
;
A
#
# COMPACT_ATOMS: atom_id res chain seq x y z
N MET A 1 78.76 7.54 64.88
CA MET A 1 79.25 8.94 64.80
C MET A 1 78.06 9.78 64.29
N ASN A 2 77.52 10.46 65.27
CA ASN A 2 77.19 11.90 65.31
C ASN A 2 76.28 12.43 64.19
N LYS A 3 75.27 13.18 64.40
CA LYS A 3 74.64 13.96 65.45
C LYS A 3 73.46 14.67 64.79
N THR A 4 72.29 14.65 65.40
CA THR A 4 71.62 15.80 66.01
C THR A 4 71.42 17.04 65.07
N ASN A 5 70.32 17.70 64.91
CA ASN A 5 69.40 18.30 65.85
C ASN A 5 68.38 19.16 65.08
N ASN A 6 67.15 19.11 65.49
CA ASN A 6 66.31 20.23 66.00
C ASN A 6 66.12 21.51 65.13
N SER A 7 64.99 21.99 64.85
CA SER A 7 63.97 22.58 65.72
C SER A 7 63.17 23.63 64.98
N ASN A 8 61.90 23.65 65.26
CA ASN A 8 61.03 24.79 65.57
C ASN A 8 60.48 25.74 64.51
N GLN A 9 59.18 25.72 64.52
CA GLN A 9 58.22 26.86 64.58
C GLN A 9 58.12 27.80 63.36
N SER A 10 57.00 28.03 62.81
CA SER A 10 55.86 28.76 63.37
C SER A 10 54.78 29.00 62.25
N SER A 11 53.58 28.84 62.65
CA SER A 11 52.30 29.44 62.17
C SER A 11 52.35 30.56 61.13
N ALA A 12 51.59 30.39 60.08
CA ALA A 12 50.80 31.47 59.48
C ALA A 12 49.64 30.88 58.69
N SER A 13 48.44 31.16 59.11
CA SER A 13 47.19 30.99 58.48
C SER A 13 47.09 31.86 57.20
N GLN A 14 46.82 31.25 56.01
CA GLN A 14 46.24 31.96 54.86
C GLN A 14 45.16 31.15 54.27
N SER A 15 43.94 31.68 54.37
CA SER A 15 42.75 31.31 53.71
C SER A 15 42.87 31.57 52.22
N LEU A 16 42.64 30.58 51.35
CA LEU A 16 42.45 30.72 49.93
C LEU A 16 41.05 30.19 49.52
N PRO A 17 40.31 30.87 48.65
CA PRO A 17 38.98 30.52 48.33
C PRO A 17 38.97 29.39 47.26
N LEU A 18 38.21 28.36 47.55
CA LEU A 18 37.91 27.27 46.60
C LEU A 18 36.79 27.70 45.64
N GLU A 19 37.11 28.36 44.55
CA GLU A 19 36.26 28.37 43.34
C GLU A 19 36.71 27.27 42.40
N GLY A 20 36.18 26.09 42.59
CA GLY A 20 36.35 24.97 41.71
C GLY A 20 35.28 24.96 40.62
N LYS A 21 35.52 25.57 39.44
CA LYS A 21 34.76 25.32 38.20
C LYS A 21 34.78 23.83 37.88
N VAL A 22 33.61 23.17 38.04
CA VAL A 22 33.39 21.81 37.56
C VAL A 22 33.43 21.83 36.03
N ARG A 23 34.52 21.41 35.44
CA ARG A 23 34.63 21.09 34.02
C ARG A 23 33.72 19.91 33.70
N LYS A 24 32.68 20.16 32.90
CA LYS A 24 31.90 19.13 32.20
C LYS A 24 32.84 18.43 31.18
N GLY A 25 33.43 17.32 31.57
CA GLY A 25 34.16 16.44 30.66
C GLY A 25 33.22 15.58 29.83
N PRO A 26 33.64 15.15 28.64
CA PRO A 26 32.82 14.28 27.79
C PRO A 26 32.57 12.92 28.42
N PHE A 27 31.42 12.35 28.16
CA PHE A 27 31.00 11.02 28.60
C PHE A 27 31.97 9.96 28.10
N LEU A 28 32.88 9.52 28.93
CA LEU A 28 33.59 8.26 28.76
C LEU A 28 32.79 7.17 29.47
N PRO A 29 32.39 6.08 28.74
CA PRO A 29 31.81 4.93 29.43
C PRO A 29 32.88 4.33 30.33
N LEU A 30 32.64 4.37 31.64
CA LEU A 30 33.45 3.65 32.63
C LEU A 30 33.40 2.15 32.30
N LYS A 31 34.52 1.59 31.85
CA LYS A 31 34.74 0.14 31.79
C LYS A 31 34.61 -0.42 33.22
N GLY A 32 33.36 -0.77 33.60
CA GLY A 32 33.10 -1.50 34.81
C GLY A 32 33.67 -2.91 34.69
N ALA A 33 34.46 -3.34 35.61
CA ALA A 33 34.87 -4.73 35.82
C ALA A 33 33.62 -5.55 36.22
N GLY A 34 32.70 -5.77 35.33
CA GLY A 34 31.51 -6.62 35.48
C GLY A 34 31.75 -7.93 34.75
N GLY A 35 31.73 -9.02 35.49
CA GLY A 35 32.10 -10.34 35.03
C GLY A 35 31.35 -10.85 33.78
N SER A 36 31.84 -11.91 33.18
CA SER A 36 31.43 -12.55 31.91
C SER A 36 29.92 -12.82 31.75
N SER A 37 29.15 -12.85 32.84
CA SER A 37 27.70 -13.07 32.89
C SER A 37 26.87 -11.87 32.34
N SER A 38 27.36 -10.63 32.48
CA SER A 38 26.66 -9.42 31.97
C SER A 38 26.79 -9.31 30.43
N ARG A 39 27.93 -9.69 29.88
CA ARG A 39 28.18 -9.70 28.44
C ARG A 39 27.31 -10.74 27.69
N SER A 40 27.12 -11.90 28.29
CA SER A 40 26.29 -12.99 27.72
C SER A 40 24.82 -12.55 27.50
N GLY A 41 24.21 -11.85 28.45
CA GLY A 41 22.82 -11.38 28.32
C GLY A 41 22.63 -10.33 27.24
N SER A 42 23.62 -9.42 27.07
CA SER A 42 23.52 -8.40 26.01
C SER A 42 23.73 -8.97 24.62
N VAL A 43 24.58 -10.00 24.47
CA VAL A 43 24.80 -10.70 23.21
C VAL A 43 23.55 -11.48 22.80
N TRP A 44 22.87 -12.13 23.76
CA TRP A 44 21.63 -12.85 23.48
C TRP A 44 20.53 -11.90 22.99
N LEU A 45 20.28 -10.80 23.70
CA LEU A 45 19.31 -9.79 23.29
C LEU A 45 19.65 -9.22 21.90
N PHE A 46 20.91 -9.00 21.61
CA PHE A 46 21.36 -8.53 20.31
C PHE A 46 21.02 -9.52 19.18
N LEU A 47 21.33 -10.80 19.37
CA LEU A 47 21.00 -11.84 18.40
C LEU A 47 19.49 -11.98 18.22
N GLU A 48 18.74 -11.93 19.31
CA GLU A 48 17.28 -11.92 19.30
C GLU A 48 16.72 -10.75 18.45
N LEU A 49 17.22 -9.53 18.67
CA LEU A 49 16.81 -8.36 17.88
C LEU A 49 17.17 -8.47 16.38
N VAL A 50 18.30 -9.09 16.05
CA VAL A 50 18.65 -9.35 14.63
C VAL A 50 17.65 -10.29 13.97
N VAL A 51 17.35 -11.43 14.61
CA VAL A 51 16.36 -12.40 14.09
C VAL A 51 14.99 -11.76 13.98
N ILE A 52 14.58 -11.05 14.99
CA ILE A 52 13.33 -10.31 15.06
C ILE A 52 13.21 -9.31 13.91
N THR A 53 14.29 -8.60 13.57
CA THR A 53 14.28 -7.63 12.46
C THR A 53 14.00 -8.31 11.14
N VAL A 54 14.63 -9.46 10.88
CA VAL A 54 14.39 -10.24 9.66
C VAL A 54 12.92 -10.70 9.56
N VAL A 55 12.38 -11.24 10.67
CA VAL A 55 10.98 -11.69 10.71
C VAL A 55 10.01 -10.52 10.62
N ALA A 56 10.29 -9.42 11.33
CA ALA A 56 9.46 -8.21 11.29
C ALA A 56 9.39 -7.63 9.87
N TRP A 57 10.49 -7.68 9.14
CA TRP A 57 10.53 -7.21 7.76
C TRP A 57 9.54 -7.98 6.88
N VAL A 58 9.59 -9.31 6.89
CA VAL A 58 8.69 -10.20 6.10
C VAL A 58 7.21 -9.93 6.41
N VAL A 59 6.92 -9.60 7.68
CA VAL A 59 5.52 -9.44 8.13
C VAL A 59 5.00 -8.01 7.95
N VAL A 60 5.87 -7.01 8.10
CA VAL A 60 5.51 -5.59 7.99
C VAL A 60 5.39 -5.16 6.53
N ASP A 61 6.18 -5.74 5.64
CA ASP A 61 6.21 -5.39 4.23
C ASP A 61 4.82 -5.47 3.56
N PRO A 62 4.10 -6.59 3.54
CA PRO A 62 2.77 -6.66 2.94
C PRO A 62 1.78 -5.67 3.56
N ALA A 63 1.90 -5.42 4.87
CA ALA A 63 1.02 -4.46 5.55
C ALA A 63 1.27 -3.01 5.08
N VAL A 64 2.53 -2.62 4.91
CA VAL A 64 2.91 -1.29 4.41
C VAL A 64 2.47 -1.09 2.97
N VAL A 65 2.69 -2.08 2.11
CA VAL A 65 2.30 -2.06 0.70
C VAL A 65 0.78 -1.97 0.55
N ASN A 66 0.03 -2.81 1.27
CA ASN A 66 -1.42 -2.79 1.23
C ASN A 66 -2.00 -1.46 1.74
N LEU A 67 -1.45 -0.91 2.84
CA LEU A 67 -1.84 0.41 3.34
C LEU A 67 -1.56 1.52 2.32
N TYR A 68 -0.45 1.44 1.61
CA TYR A 68 -0.14 2.39 0.55
C TYR A 68 -1.19 2.34 -0.57
N TYR A 69 -1.47 1.17 -1.13
CA TYR A 69 -2.44 1.03 -2.21
C TYR A 69 -3.87 1.38 -1.81
N MET A 70 -4.29 1.01 -0.60
CA MET A 70 -5.62 1.38 -0.07
C MET A 70 -5.84 2.88 0.09
N ASN A 71 -4.77 3.67 0.23
CA ASN A 71 -4.84 5.13 0.36
C ASN A 71 -4.62 5.87 -0.96
N GLN A 72 -4.45 5.17 -2.08
CA GLN A 72 -4.37 5.82 -3.39
C GLN A 72 -5.74 6.32 -3.84
N PRO A 73 -5.80 7.45 -4.55
CA PRO A 73 -7.05 7.92 -5.13
C PRO A 73 -7.52 6.92 -6.20
N VAL A 74 -8.80 6.57 -6.14
CA VAL A 74 -9.41 5.61 -7.07
C VAL A 74 -9.45 6.14 -8.52
N GLY A 75 -9.51 7.46 -8.69
CA GLY A 75 -9.52 8.14 -9.98
C GLY A 75 -10.90 8.22 -10.66
N TYR A 76 -11.95 7.68 -10.04
CA TYR A 76 -13.34 7.74 -10.51
C TYR A 76 -14.32 7.87 -9.33
N ASP A 77 -15.59 8.18 -9.61
CA ASP A 77 -16.59 8.50 -8.59
C ASP A 77 -17.33 7.23 -8.08
N SER A 78 -16.59 6.24 -7.52
CA SER A 78 -17.16 4.96 -7.04
C SER A 78 -18.29 5.14 -6.01
N ASP A 79 -18.20 6.20 -5.20
CA ASP A 79 -19.14 6.55 -4.13
C ASP A 79 -20.52 7.04 -4.62
N ARG A 80 -20.70 7.17 -5.95
CA ARG A 80 -21.95 7.59 -6.61
C ARG A 80 -22.54 6.51 -7.49
N LEU A 81 -21.95 5.33 -7.54
CA LEU A 81 -22.33 4.28 -8.47
C LEU A 81 -23.16 3.18 -7.79
N VAL A 82 -24.12 2.67 -8.55
CA VAL A 82 -24.94 1.50 -8.21
C VAL A 82 -24.85 0.49 -9.34
N LEU A 83 -24.68 -0.77 -8.98
CA LEU A 83 -24.65 -1.89 -9.94
C LEU A 83 -25.99 -2.60 -9.96
N ALA A 84 -26.53 -2.82 -11.14
CA ALA A 84 -27.70 -3.64 -11.38
C ALA A 84 -27.36 -4.83 -12.29
N GLU A 85 -27.66 -6.03 -11.81
CA GLU A 85 -27.43 -7.28 -12.55
C GLU A 85 -28.66 -7.64 -13.39
N VAL A 86 -28.45 -7.78 -14.69
CA VAL A 86 -29.49 -8.13 -15.68
C VAL A 86 -29.51 -9.63 -15.90
N THR A 87 -30.63 -10.26 -15.58
CA THR A 87 -30.88 -11.67 -15.87
C THR A 87 -31.84 -11.81 -17.07
N ARG A 88 -31.44 -12.57 -18.04
CA ARG A 88 -32.30 -12.96 -19.20
C ARG A 88 -33.23 -14.07 -18.77
N ILE A 89 -34.44 -14.02 -19.36
CA ILE A 89 -35.45 -15.05 -19.19
C ILE A 89 -35.53 -15.77 -20.54
N TYR A 90 -35.16 -17.05 -20.55
CA TYR A 90 -35.29 -17.90 -21.73
C TYR A 90 -36.68 -18.51 -21.71
N ASP A 91 -37.33 -18.45 -22.87
CA ASP A 91 -38.60 -19.14 -23.04
C ASP A 91 -38.34 -20.65 -23.25
N PRO A 92 -38.93 -21.54 -22.44
CA PRO A 92 -38.74 -22.98 -22.57
C PRO A 92 -39.22 -23.53 -23.92
N ASP A 93 -40.11 -22.80 -24.59
CA ASP A 93 -40.80 -23.25 -25.85
C ASP A 93 -40.04 -22.91 -27.16
N GLY A 94 -38.76 -22.55 -27.08
CA GLY A 94 -37.90 -22.58 -28.26
C GLY A 94 -37.51 -21.24 -28.87
N THR A 95 -37.47 -20.15 -28.12
CA THR A 95 -36.81 -18.93 -28.60
C THR A 95 -35.32 -19.21 -28.77
N ASN A 96 -34.79 -19.03 -29.96
CA ASN A 96 -33.37 -19.17 -30.25
C ASN A 96 -32.58 -18.26 -29.32
N PHE A 97 -31.48 -18.76 -28.76
CA PHE A 97 -30.60 -18.00 -27.88
C PHE A 97 -30.22 -16.62 -28.44
N SER A 98 -30.00 -16.54 -29.76
CA SER A 98 -29.70 -15.29 -30.45
C SER A 98 -30.85 -14.27 -30.39
N ASP A 99 -32.10 -14.71 -30.56
CA ASP A 99 -33.27 -13.82 -30.56
C ASP A 99 -33.53 -13.23 -29.17
N ALA A 100 -33.26 -14.01 -28.12
CA ALA A 100 -33.38 -13.54 -26.74
C ALA A 100 -32.31 -12.45 -26.41
N ILE A 101 -31.10 -12.62 -26.93
CA ILE A 101 -30.03 -11.64 -26.83
C ILE A 101 -30.39 -10.34 -27.56
N GLU A 102 -30.82 -10.45 -28.82
CA GLU A 102 -31.17 -9.31 -29.65
C GLU A 102 -32.27 -8.46 -28.99
N ARG A 103 -33.32 -9.08 -28.47
CA ARG A 103 -34.41 -8.38 -27.76
C ARG A 103 -33.91 -7.65 -26.51
N VAL A 104 -33.01 -8.24 -25.76
CA VAL A 104 -32.42 -7.60 -24.56
C VAL A 104 -31.57 -6.40 -24.99
N ASN A 105 -30.72 -6.57 -25.99
CA ASN A 105 -29.82 -5.51 -26.46
C ASN A 105 -30.59 -4.32 -27.08
N GLU A 106 -31.71 -4.58 -27.75
CA GLU A 106 -32.60 -3.51 -28.24
C GLU A 106 -33.34 -2.79 -27.12
N TYR A 107 -33.67 -3.50 -26.02
CA TYR A 107 -34.45 -2.93 -24.93
C TYR A 107 -33.58 -2.14 -23.93
N LEU A 108 -32.35 -2.59 -23.69
CA LEU A 108 -31.48 -1.99 -22.66
C LEU A 108 -31.21 -0.49 -22.85
N PRO A 109 -30.92 0.02 -24.05
CA PRO A 109 -30.78 1.47 -24.27
C PRO A 109 -32.04 2.25 -23.91
N ARG A 110 -33.23 1.70 -24.26
CA ARG A 110 -34.52 2.32 -23.90
C ARG A 110 -34.76 2.30 -22.41
N LEU A 111 -34.36 1.22 -21.72
CA LEU A 111 -34.42 1.14 -20.27
C LEU A 111 -33.47 2.17 -19.62
N ALA A 112 -32.26 2.33 -20.15
CA ALA A 112 -31.31 3.33 -19.68
C ALA A 112 -31.87 4.74 -19.75
N GLU A 113 -32.46 5.11 -20.93
CA GLU A 113 -33.10 6.42 -21.07
C GLU A 113 -34.29 6.58 -20.11
N LYS A 114 -35.07 5.54 -19.88
CA LYS A 114 -36.18 5.57 -18.94
C LYS A 114 -35.66 5.72 -17.48
N LEU A 115 -34.56 5.07 -17.13
CA LEU A 115 -33.93 5.22 -15.80
C LEU A 115 -33.42 6.64 -15.59
N LYS A 116 -32.85 7.30 -16.60
CA LYS A 116 -32.39 8.68 -16.54
C LYS A 116 -33.52 9.71 -16.35
N THR A 117 -34.78 9.34 -16.64
CA THR A 117 -35.90 10.21 -16.31
C THR A 117 -36.23 10.26 -14.83
N THR A 118 -35.67 9.40 -14.00
CA THR A 118 -35.81 9.45 -12.54
C THR A 118 -34.92 10.55 -11.96
N ASP A 119 -35.39 11.20 -10.90
CA ASP A 119 -34.72 12.38 -10.32
C ASP A 119 -33.31 12.07 -9.77
N ASP A 120 -33.02 10.82 -9.41
CA ASP A 120 -31.79 10.42 -8.74
C ASP A 120 -30.68 9.89 -9.66
N ILE A 121 -31.02 9.47 -10.89
CA ILE A 121 -30.06 8.89 -11.86
C ILE A 121 -29.58 9.97 -12.84
N GLU A 122 -28.26 10.07 -12.98
CA GLU A 122 -27.60 11.01 -13.87
C GLU A 122 -27.22 10.35 -15.21
N GLN A 123 -26.60 9.15 -15.14
CA GLN A 123 -26.14 8.39 -16.28
C GLN A 123 -26.25 6.88 -16.06
N VAL A 124 -26.24 6.11 -17.16
CA VAL A 124 -26.28 4.65 -17.14
C VAL A 124 -25.26 4.10 -18.13
N TYR A 125 -24.49 3.10 -17.71
CA TYR A 125 -23.54 2.37 -18.55
C TYR A 125 -23.80 0.86 -18.49
N GLY A 126 -23.80 0.20 -19.65
CA GLY A 126 -24.00 -1.25 -19.76
C GLY A 126 -22.73 -2.01 -20.14
N TYR A 127 -22.49 -3.18 -19.52
CA TYR A 127 -21.37 -4.05 -19.87
C TYR A 127 -21.66 -5.54 -19.60
N GLU A 128 -20.82 -6.42 -20.16
CA GLU A 128 -21.09 -7.85 -20.20
C GLU A 128 -20.54 -8.64 -19.02
N TYR A 129 -19.30 -8.36 -18.59
CA TYR A 129 -18.56 -9.23 -17.68
C TYR A 129 -19.02 -9.11 -16.23
N PRO A 130 -18.88 -10.20 -15.41
CA PRO A 130 -19.27 -10.21 -14.02
C PRO A 130 -18.39 -9.34 -13.12
N TYR A 131 -17.37 -8.71 -13.68
CA TYR A 131 -16.42 -7.84 -12.99
C TYR A 131 -16.65 -6.39 -13.41
N SER A 132 -16.24 -5.46 -12.56
CA SER A 132 -16.29 -4.03 -12.86
C SER A 132 -15.64 -3.73 -14.21
N ALA A 133 -16.26 -2.86 -15.02
CA ALA A 133 -15.71 -2.43 -16.31
C ALA A 133 -14.34 -1.73 -16.19
N ILE A 134 -13.98 -1.27 -14.99
CA ILE A 134 -12.67 -0.67 -14.69
C ILE A 134 -11.72 -1.67 -14.00
N SER A 135 -12.22 -2.83 -13.56
CA SER A 135 -11.44 -3.85 -12.85
C SER A 135 -10.31 -4.43 -13.72
N HIS A 136 -9.22 -4.85 -13.07
CA HIS A 136 -8.10 -5.55 -13.72
C HIS A 136 -8.49 -6.82 -14.46
N ARG A 137 -9.65 -7.39 -14.17
CA ARG A 137 -10.18 -8.60 -14.83
C ARG A 137 -10.91 -8.32 -16.13
N TYR A 138 -11.30 -7.06 -16.37
CA TYR A 138 -12.02 -6.68 -17.59
C TYR A 138 -11.09 -6.23 -18.72
N GLY A 139 -9.87 -5.87 -18.42
CA GLY A 139 -8.89 -5.39 -19.38
C GLY A 139 -7.94 -6.47 -19.88
N GLY A 140 -7.18 -6.10 -20.87
CA GLY A 140 -6.07 -6.88 -21.41
C GLY A 140 -4.80 -6.08 -21.46
N GLN A 141 -3.74 -6.65 -21.99
CA GLN A 141 -2.50 -5.94 -22.24
C GLN A 141 -2.30 -5.77 -23.74
N ARG A 142 -1.96 -4.57 -24.17
CA ARG A 142 -1.59 -4.25 -25.55
C ARG A 142 -0.17 -3.74 -25.62
N LEU A 143 0.50 -4.05 -26.71
CA LEU A 143 1.82 -3.57 -27.02
C LEU A 143 1.73 -2.33 -27.90
N ILE A 144 2.45 -1.27 -27.55
CA ILE A 144 2.52 -0.02 -28.33
C ILE A 144 3.96 0.20 -28.76
N CYS A 145 4.16 0.44 -30.07
CA CYS A 145 5.46 0.77 -30.61
C CYS A 145 5.90 2.18 -30.22
N LEU A 146 7.13 2.30 -29.74
CA LEU A 146 7.86 3.53 -29.59
C LEU A 146 8.89 3.66 -30.74
N GLU A 147 9.62 4.77 -30.83
CA GLU A 147 10.63 4.98 -31.89
C GLU A 147 11.69 3.87 -31.93
N HIS A 148 12.12 3.36 -30.77
CA HIS A 148 13.20 2.38 -30.66
C HIS A 148 12.84 1.17 -29.79
N ASP A 149 11.63 1.12 -29.24
CA ASP A 149 11.21 0.10 -28.29
C ASP A 149 9.70 -0.20 -28.42
N THR A 150 9.20 -1.10 -27.59
CA THR A 150 7.78 -1.44 -27.48
C THR A 150 7.43 -1.49 -26.01
N ILE A 151 6.32 -0.86 -25.63
CA ILE A 151 5.85 -0.88 -24.24
C ILE A 151 4.51 -1.63 -24.15
N GLY A 152 4.31 -2.30 -23.00
CA GLY A 152 3.03 -2.91 -22.63
C GLY A 152 2.15 -1.91 -21.89
N ILE A 153 0.93 -1.72 -22.37
CA ILE A 153 -0.07 -0.84 -21.75
C ILE A 153 -1.31 -1.65 -21.42
N TYR A 154 -1.89 -1.41 -20.26
CA TYR A 154 -3.16 -2.01 -19.89
C TYR A 154 -4.28 -1.47 -20.80
N SER A 155 -5.13 -2.32 -21.33
CA SER A 155 -6.20 -1.92 -22.25
C SER A 155 -7.56 -2.22 -21.64
N VAL A 156 -8.38 -1.20 -21.52
CA VAL A 156 -9.78 -1.29 -21.16
C VAL A 156 -10.64 -1.02 -22.40
N THR A 157 -11.59 -1.89 -22.64
CA THR A 157 -12.54 -1.74 -23.74
C THR A 157 -13.86 -1.21 -23.19
N PHE A 158 -14.40 -0.16 -23.78
CA PHE A 158 -15.72 0.37 -23.43
C PHE A 158 -16.71 0.23 -24.58
N CYS A 159 -17.99 0.03 -24.24
CA CYS A 159 -19.03 -0.15 -25.23
C CYS A 159 -19.43 1.17 -25.87
N GLU A 160 -19.38 1.27 -27.20
CA GLU A 160 -19.85 2.43 -27.95
C GLU A 160 -21.38 2.62 -27.78
N GLY A 161 -21.82 3.88 -27.80
CA GLY A 161 -23.22 4.23 -27.55
C GLY A 161 -23.65 4.23 -26.09
N TRP A 162 -22.72 3.92 -25.17
CA TRP A 162 -22.91 4.04 -23.74
C TRP A 162 -21.96 5.10 -23.17
N HIS A 163 -22.42 5.87 -22.19
CA HIS A 163 -21.69 7.01 -21.62
C HIS A 163 -20.67 6.57 -20.57
N PHE A 164 -19.59 5.86 -21.00
CA PHE A 164 -18.59 5.26 -20.12
C PHE A 164 -17.88 6.29 -19.23
N PHE A 165 -17.21 7.27 -19.85
CA PHE A 165 -16.37 8.25 -19.11
C PHE A 165 -17.22 9.12 -18.18
N GLU A 166 -18.42 9.51 -18.59
CA GLU A 166 -19.34 10.26 -17.74
C GLU A 166 -19.89 9.41 -16.59
N THR A 167 -20.28 8.16 -16.86
CA THR A 167 -20.88 7.29 -15.83
C THR A 167 -19.87 7.03 -14.70
N TYR A 168 -18.62 6.75 -15.03
CA TYR A 168 -17.58 6.57 -14.03
C TYR A 168 -17.03 7.89 -13.46
N GLY A 169 -17.32 9.04 -14.10
CA GLY A 169 -16.82 10.35 -13.70
C GLY A 169 -15.33 10.50 -13.89
N LEU A 170 -14.81 9.93 -14.96
CA LEU A 170 -13.41 10.06 -15.33
C LEU A 170 -13.10 11.49 -15.73
N ARG A 171 -12.06 12.07 -15.15
CA ARG A 171 -11.68 13.46 -15.37
C ARG A 171 -10.73 13.55 -16.56
N THR A 172 -11.02 14.46 -17.47
CA THR A 172 -10.18 14.75 -18.63
C THR A 172 -9.07 15.75 -18.27
N LEU A 173 -7.89 15.58 -18.84
CA LEU A 173 -6.78 16.51 -18.65
C LEU A 173 -6.95 17.75 -19.55
N PRO A 174 -6.31 18.89 -19.20
CA PRO A 174 -6.34 20.11 -20.00
C PRO A 174 -5.91 19.87 -21.45
N GLY A 175 -6.70 20.36 -22.41
CA GLY A 175 -6.48 20.15 -23.84
C GLY A 175 -7.12 18.87 -24.40
N SER A 176 -7.79 18.08 -23.58
CA SER A 176 -8.60 16.93 -24.00
C SER A 176 -10.08 17.33 -24.13
N PRO A 177 -10.85 16.64 -25.00
CA PRO A 177 -12.30 16.76 -25.06
C PRO A 177 -12.97 16.44 -23.72
N SER A 178 -14.25 16.79 -23.59
CA SER A 178 -15.05 16.44 -22.41
C SER A 178 -15.28 14.92 -22.29
N ALA A 179 -15.63 14.45 -21.10
CA ALA A 179 -15.98 13.04 -20.87
C ALA A 179 -17.18 12.61 -21.76
N GLU A 180 -18.11 13.52 -22.03
CA GLU A 180 -19.25 13.32 -22.93
C GLU A 180 -18.76 13.05 -24.35
N GLU A 181 -17.93 13.93 -24.92
CA GLU A 181 -17.38 13.77 -26.27
C GLU A 181 -16.52 12.50 -26.39
N LEU A 182 -15.76 12.14 -25.36
CA LEU A 182 -14.97 10.91 -25.35
C LEU A 182 -15.85 9.66 -25.27
N SER A 183 -17.03 9.74 -24.66
CA SER A 183 -17.99 8.64 -24.60
C SER A 183 -18.69 8.35 -25.94
N GLU A 184 -18.68 9.30 -26.86
CA GLU A 184 -19.25 9.14 -28.21
C GLU A 184 -18.29 8.48 -29.22
N LEU A 185 -17.06 8.15 -28.81
CA LEU A 185 -16.09 7.50 -29.67
C LEU A 185 -16.63 6.14 -30.15
N THR A 186 -16.43 5.86 -31.44
CA THR A 186 -16.85 4.61 -32.09
C THR A 186 -15.64 3.77 -32.49
N ARG A 187 -15.83 2.46 -32.59
CA ARG A 187 -14.79 1.53 -33.06
C ARG A 187 -14.26 1.91 -34.44
N THR A 188 -15.12 2.42 -35.32
CA THR A 188 -14.77 2.79 -36.70
C THR A 188 -13.89 4.04 -36.75
N SER A 189 -13.92 4.89 -35.74
CA SER A 189 -13.09 6.12 -35.68
C SER A 189 -11.59 5.83 -35.50
N ARG A 190 -11.22 4.64 -35.02
CA ARG A 190 -9.84 4.27 -34.64
C ARG A 190 -9.19 5.26 -33.69
N GLN A 191 -10.02 5.83 -32.84
CA GLN A 191 -9.60 6.74 -31.79
C GLN A 191 -9.53 6.02 -30.47
N VAL A 192 -8.59 6.44 -29.65
CA VAL A 192 -8.33 5.87 -28.33
C VAL A 192 -8.16 6.96 -27.30
N VAL A 193 -8.43 6.65 -26.06
CA VAL A 193 -8.17 7.55 -24.93
C VAL A 193 -7.06 6.96 -24.08
N LEU A 194 -6.12 7.79 -23.64
CA LEU A 194 -4.99 7.39 -22.81
C LEU A 194 -5.23 7.86 -21.37
N SER A 195 -4.74 7.10 -20.41
CA SER A 195 -4.54 7.64 -19.06
C SER A 195 -3.31 8.57 -19.02
N GLU A 196 -3.19 9.38 -17.99
CA GLU A 196 -2.08 10.31 -17.80
C GLU A 196 -0.73 9.60 -17.83
N SER A 197 -0.60 8.48 -17.11
CA SER A 197 0.60 7.66 -17.08
C SER A 197 0.90 7.02 -18.44
N ALA A 198 -0.13 6.58 -19.19
CA ALA A 198 0.04 6.03 -20.53
C ALA A 198 0.54 7.09 -21.51
N ALA A 199 0.00 8.30 -21.45
CA ALA A 199 0.46 9.41 -22.28
C ALA A 199 1.93 9.78 -22.00
N LYS A 200 2.31 9.82 -20.72
CA LYS A 200 3.72 10.04 -20.31
C LYS A 200 4.64 8.90 -20.77
N ALA A 201 4.19 7.68 -20.66
CA ALA A 201 4.97 6.51 -21.07
C ALA A 201 5.23 6.46 -22.59
N ILE A 202 4.21 6.81 -23.39
CA ILE A 202 4.33 6.76 -24.86
C ILE A 202 5.03 7.99 -25.41
N PHE A 203 4.71 9.19 -24.91
CA PHE A 203 5.11 10.45 -25.52
C PHE A 203 6.06 11.28 -24.64
N GLY A 204 6.34 10.88 -23.42
CA GLY A 204 7.14 11.63 -22.44
C GLY A 204 6.42 12.87 -21.87
N THR A 205 5.18 13.17 -22.30
CA THR A 205 4.40 14.35 -21.90
C THR A 205 2.90 14.04 -21.96
N THR A 206 2.11 14.86 -21.29
CA THR A 206 0.63 14.87 -21.42
C THR A 206 0.14 16.01 -22.30
N GLU A 207 0.98 17.02 -22.55
CA GLU A 207 0.61 18.20 -23.36
C GLU A 207 0.79 17.94 -24.86
N GLY A 208 -0.18 18.35 -25.67
CA GLY A 208 -0.15 18.19 -27.13
C GLY A 208 -0.18 16.74 -27.61
N VAL A 209 -0.73 15.83 -26.80
CA VAL A 209 -0.85 14.40 -27.12
C VAL A 209 -2.09 14.11 -27.97
N VAL A 210 -3.15 14.88 -27.79
CA VAL A 210 -4.39 14.73 -28.57
C VAL A 210 -4.11 14.96 -30.06
N GLY A 211 -4.61 14.05 -30.90
CA GLY A 211 -4.37 14.05 -32.34
C GLY A 211 -3.10 13.31 -32.78
N ARG A 212 -2.21 12.90 -31.86
CA ARG A 212 -1.04 12.06 -32.19
C ARG A 212 -1.44 10.64 -32.45
N SER A 213 -0.63 9.94 -33.25
CA SER A 213 -0.89 8.53 -33.60
C SER A 213 -0.02 7.59 -32.77
N ILE A 214 -0.59 6.45 -32.42
CA ILE A 214 0.09 5.30 -31.82
C ILE A 214 -0.12 4.06 -32.69
N THR A 215 0.82 3.13 -32.65
CA THR A 215 0.77 1.92 -33.49
C THR A 215 1.10 0.69 -32.66
N GLU A 216 0.39 -0.40 -32.90
CA GLU A 216 0.71 -1.70 -32.33
C GLU A 216 1.80 -2.39 -33.18
N PRO A 217 2.60 -3.33 -32.60
CA PRO A 217 3.56 -4.09 -33.40
C PRO A 217 2.85 -4.97 -34.43
N SER A 218 3.47 -5.09 -35.60
CA SER A 218 2.95 -5.93 -36.68
C SER A 218 2.84 -7.39 -36.23
N GLN A 219 1.65 -7.95 -36.32
CA GLN A 219 1.43 -9.38 -36.13
C GLN A 219 1.22 -10.04 -37.51
N ARG A 220 2.19 -10.88 -37.95
CA ARG A 220 2.08 -11.73 -39.14
C ARG A 220 1.49 -11.02 -40.36
N GLU A 221 2.28 -10.44 -41.22
CA GLU A 221 1.93 -9.90 -42.55
C GLU A 221 0.93 -8.71 -42.59
N ASN A 222 0.20 -8.40 -41.54
CA ASN A 222 -0.65 -7.22 -41.44
C ASN A 222 0.05 -6.12 -40.66
N THR A 223 0.38 -5.03 -41.32
CA THR A 223 0.80 -3.80 -40.62
C THR A 223 -0.42 -3.24 -39.91
N PRO A 224 -0.43 -3.13 -38.58
CA PRO A 224 -1.57 -2.56 -37.86
C PRO A 224 -1.74 -1.11 -38.28
N GLU A 225 -2.96 -0.72 -38.50
CA GLU A 225 -3.25 0.66 -38.83
C GLU A 225 -3.13 1.52 -37.58
N PRO A 226 -2.58 2.74 -37.70
CA PRO A 226 -2.38 3.63 -36.56
C PRO A 226 -3.71 4.03 -35.92
N MET A 227 -3.73 4.15 -34.61
CA MET A 227 -4.81 4.70 -33.80
C MET A 227 -4.49 6.14 -33.43
N THR A 228 -5.49 7.00 -33.41
CA THR A 228 -5.31 8.42 -33.05
C THR A 228 -5.76 8.65 -31.61
N VAL A 229 -4.96 9.37 -30.83
CA VAL A 229 -5.32 9.76 -29.46
C VAL A 229 -6.41 10.82 -29.50
N ALA A 230 -7.60 10.50 -29.01
CA ALA A 230 -8.74 11.40 -28.92
C ALA A 230 -8.69 12.27 -27.67
N GLY A 231 -8.12 11.77 -26.58
CA GLY A 231 -8.04 12.49 -25.31
C GLY A 231 -7.17 11.78 -24.29
N VAL A 232 -6.90 12.51 -23.19
CA VAL A 232 -6.16 12.00 -22.03
C VAL A 232 -7.03 12.21 -20.80
N VAL A 233 -7.14 11.16 -19.96
CA VAL A 233 -7.87 11.17 -18.69
C VAL A 233 -6.93 10.94 -17.52
N GLU A 234 -7.34 11.33 -16.30
CA GLU A 234 -6.61 11.00 -15.08
C GLU A 234 -6.43 9.48 -14.94
N ASP A 235 -5.41 9.07 -14.21
CA ASP A 235 -5.16 7.65 -13.95
C ASP A 235 -6.24 7.06 -13.04
N VAL A 236 -6.57 5.80 -13.28
CA VAL A 236 -7.57 5.04 -12.55
C VAL A 236 -6.92 3.84 -11.85
N GLN A 237 -7.27 3.63 -10.60
CA GLN A 237 -6.88 2.43 -9.88
C GLN A 237 -7.79 1.25 -10.28
N HIS A 238 -7.22 0.26 -10.94
CA HIS A 238 -7.94 -0.94 -11.40
C HIS A 238 -8.01 -2.04 -10.34
N GLU A 239 -7.12 -2.00 -9.36
CA GLU A 239 -7.03 -2.97 -8.27
C GLU A 239 -6.94 -2.23 -6.94
N ARG A 240 -7.76 -2.59 -5.97
CA ARG A 240 -7.77 -1.96 -4.65
C ARG A 240 -6.44 -2.12 -3.90
N PHE A 241 -5.74 -3.22 -4.13
CA PHE A 241 -4.46 -3.57 -3.52
C PHE A 241 -3.31 -3.60 -4.54
N GLY A 242 -3.50 -2.94 -5.68
CA GLY A 242 -2.52 -2.90 -6.75
C GLY A 242 -2.17 -1.49 -7.19
N SER A 243 -1.11 -1.38 -7.99
CA SER A 243 -0.70 -0.10 -8.58
C SER A 243 -1.71 0.38 -9.63
N THR A 244 -1.83 1.69 -9.76
CA THR A 244 -2.44 2.32 -10.93
C THR A 244 -1.71 1.84 -12.19
N ARG A 245 -2.45 1.51 -13.24
CA ARG A 245 -1.84 1.03 -14.49
C ARG A 245 -1.98 2.06 -15.60
N SER A 246 -0.91 2.24 -16.36
CA SER A 246 -0.97 2.97 -17.62
C SER A 246 -2.03 2.34 -18.52
N THR A 247 -3.09 3.07 -18.82
CA THR A 247 -4.30 2.51 -19.43
C THR A 247 -4.61 3.13 -20.79
N LEU A 248 -4.94 2.27 -21.74
CA LEU A 248 -5.46 2.61 -23.06
C LEU A 248 -6.95 2.22 -23.12
N TYR A 249 -7.81 3.18 -23.34
CA TYR A 249 -9.25 2.94 -23.51
C TYR A 249 -9.60 2.88 -24.98
N THR A 250 -10.23 1.78 -25.41
CA THR A 250 -10.64 1.56 -26.80
C THR A 250 -12.14 1.33 -26.90
N PRO A 251 -12.84 2.00 -27.83
CA PRO A 251 -14.24 1.71 -28.10
C PRO A 251 -14.40 0.35 -28.74
N SER A 252 -15.42 -0.38 -28.35
CA SER A 252 -15.86 -1.63 -28.98
C SER A 252 -17.31 -1.57 -29.36
N GLN A 253 -17.70 -2.44 -30.30
CA GLN A 253 -19.11 -2.64 -30.59
C GLN A 253 -19.85 -3.08 -29.32
N VAL A 254 -21.10 -2.67 -29.18
CA VAL A 254 -21.99 -3.15 -28.10
C VAL A 254 -21.96 -4.66 -28.08
N ASP A 255 -21.45 -5.22 -26.97
CA ASP A 255 -21.36 -6.66 -26.84
C ASP A 255 -22.75 -7.29 -26.74
N TYR A 256 -22.90 -8.42 -27.40
CA TYR A 256 -24.14 -9.20 -27.47
C TYR A 256 -24.66 -9.69 -26.11
N TYR A 257 -23.96 -9.34 -24.99
CA TYR A 257 -24.20 -9.95 -23.71
C TYR A 257 -24.26 -8.99 -22.52
N THR A 258 -24.72 -7.74 -22.68
CA THR A 258 -24.85 -6.83 -21.51
C THR A 258 -25.58 -7.51 -20.36
N LYS A 259 -24.88 -7.71 -19.26
CA LYS A 259 -25.38 -8.36 -18.05
C LYS A 259 -25.44 -7.42 -16.86
N TYR A 260 -24.76 -6.31 -16.93
CA TYR A 260 -24.64 -5.35 -15.84
C TYR A 260 -24.95 -3.95 -16.33
N LEU A 261 -25.67 -3.19 -15.52
CA LEU A 261 -25.88 -1.76 -15.69
C LEU A 261 -25.26 -1.04 -14.49
N VAL A 262 -24.39 -0.07 -14.76
CA VAL A 262 -23.90 0.87 -13.76
C VAL A 262 -24.76 2.13 -13.84
N LEU A 263 -25.38 2.48 -12.73
CA LEU A 263 -26.21 3.67 -12.58
C LEU A 263 -25.39 4.72 -11.83
N ARG A 264 -25.13 5.86 -12.46
CA ARG A 264 -24.53 7.01 -11.80
C ARG A 264 -25.63 7.82 -11.12
N LEU A 265 -25.50 7.98 -9.81
CA LEU A 265 -26.45 8.79 -9.04
C LEU A 265 -26.04 10.26 -9.05
N ARG A 266 -27.00 11.14 -8.94
CA ARG A 266 -26.78 12.58 -8.81
C ARG A 266 -26.05 12.91 -7.49
N LYS A 267 -25.33 14.04 -7.49
CA LYS A 267 -24.57 14.49 -6.31
C LYS A 267 -25.48 14.59 -5.07
N GLY A 268 -25.03 14.00 -3.97
CA GLY A 268 -25.74 14.00 -2.69
C GLY A 268 -26.61 12.80 -2.44
N VAL A 269 -26.89 11.95 -3.45
CA VAL A 269 -27.60 10.67 -3.29
C VAL A 269 -26.61 9.59 -2.91
N LYS A 270 -26.82 8.93 -1.76
CA LYS A 270 -25.95 7.83 -1.30
C LYS A 270 -26.41 6.50 -1.89
N PRO A 271 -25.51 5.72 -2.54
CA PRO A 271 -25.86 4.45 -3.18
C PRO A 271 -26.59 3.46 -2.26
N ALA A 272 -26.10 3.27 -1.04
CA ALA A 272 -26.74 2.34 -0.08
C ALA A 272 -28.17 2.77 0.29
N ARG A 273 -28.42 4.08 0.44
CA ARG A 273 -29.76 4.59 0.67
C ARG A 273 -30.66 4.42 -0.54
N TYR A 274 -30.14 4.78 -1.72
CA TYR A 274 -30.86 4.62 -3.00
C TYR A 274 -31.29 3.17 -3.23
N VAL A 275 -30.38 2.22 -3.04
CA VAL A 275 -30.69 0.79 -3.18
C VAL A 275 -31.79 0.37 -2.21
N ASN A 276 -31.73 0.78 -0.94
CA ASN A 276 -32.73 0.42 0.04
C ASN A 276 -34.13 1.00 -0.27
N GLU A 277 -34.20 2.22 -0.80
CA GLU A 277 -35.45 2.94 -1.05
C GLU A 277 -36.03 2.63 -2.44
N HIS A 278 -35.20 2.44 -3.48
CA HIS A 278 -35.64 2.41 -4.89
C HIS A 278 -35.33 1.11 -5.66
N ALA A 279 -34.65 0.12 -5.05
CA ALA A 279 -34.31 -1.12 -5.77
C ALA A 279 -35.57 -1.83 -6.33
N GLY A 280 -36.66 -1.84 -5.57
CA GLY A 280 -37.92 -2.44 -6.01
C GLY A 280 -38.51 -1.76 -7.24
N ASP A 281 -38.46 -0.44 -7.28
CA ASP A 281 -38.99 0.37 -8.41
C ASP A 281 -38.17 0.16 -9.66
N VAL A 282 -36.82 0.16 -9.55
CA VAL A 282 -35.91 -0.11 -10.67
C VAL A 282 -36.11 -1.53 -11.20
N MET A 283 -36.24 -2.52 -10.31
CA MET A 283 -36.52 -3.90 -10.72
C MET A 283 -37.88 -4.04 -11.41
N ALA A 284 -38.91 -3.36 -10.92
CA ALA A 284 -40.23 -3.36 -11.52
C ALA A 284 -40.24 -2.70 -12.92
N LEU A 285 -39.51 -1.57 -13.05
CA LEU A 285 -39.36 -0.83 -14.29
C LEU A 285 -38.66 -1.65 -15.40
N ALA A 286 -37.68 -2.48 -15.02
CA ALA A 286 -36.88 -3.30 -15.90
C ALA A 286 -37.52 -4.66 -16.23
N LYS A 287 -38.64 -5.03 -15.57
CA LYS A 287 -39.27 -6.33 -15.72
C LYS A 287 -39.99 -6.44 -17.08
N THR A 288 -39.54 -7.39 -17.89
CA THR A 288 -40.15 -7.78 -19.18
C THR A 288 -40.32 -9.30 -19.24
N PRO A 289 -41.02 -9.85 -20.24
CA PRO A 289 -41.10 -11.30 -20.46
C PRO A 289 -39.74 -11.96 -20.71
N PHE A 290 -38.76 -11.22 -21.23
CA PHE A 290 -37.44 -11.73 -21.66
C PHE A 290 -36.28 -11.29 -20.81
N MET A 291 -36.47 -10.35 -19.85
CA MET A 291 -35.40 -9.94 -18.92
C MET A 291 -35.96 -9.39 -17.61
N ARG A 292 -35.13 -9.42 -16.62
CA ARG A 292 -35.33 -8.76 -15.33
C ARG A 292 -34.00 -8.30 -14.71
N ILE A 293 -34.05 -7.33 -13.83
CA ILE A 293 -32.92 -7.05 -12.92
C ILE A 293 -33.06 -7.99 -11.71
N SER A 294 -32.05 -8.82 -11.48
CA SER A 294 -32.02 -9.83 -10.42
C SER A 294 -31.45 -9.29 -9.11
N LYS A 295 -30.54 -8.34 -9.20
CA LYS A 295 -29.84 -7.77 -8.03
C LYS A 295 -29.50 -6.31 -8.29
N ILE A 296 -29.58 -5.50 -7.25
CA ILE A 296 -29.10 -4.11 -7.23
C ILE A 296 -28.29 -3.93 -5.95
N MET A 297 -27.13 -3.32 -6.07
CA MET A 297 -26.25 -3.07 -4.93
C MET A 297 -25.39 -1.82 -5.16
N PRO A 298 -24.87 -1.19 -4.08
CA PRO A 298 -23.83 -0.19 -4.23
C PRO A 298 -22.64 -0.76 -5.03
N TYR A 299 -22.04 0.05 -5.89
CA TYR A 299 -20.92 -0.40 -6.73
C TYR A 299 -19.70 -0.83 -5.90
N GLU A 300 -19.44 -0.15 -4.78
CA GLU A 300 -18.37 -0.51 -3.85
C GLU A 300 -18.55 -1.90 -3.23
N ASP A 301 -19.80 -2.32 -3.00
CA ASP A 301 -20.09 -3.68 -2.51
C ASP A 301 -19.78 -4.74 -3.58
N SER A 302 -19.95 -4.40 -4.87
CA SER A 302 -19.56 -5.30 -5.95
C SER A 302 -18.04 -5.43 -6.07
N LEU A 303 -17.29 -4.33 -5.91
CA LEU A 303 -15.83 -4.36 -5.86
C LEU A 303 -15.33 -5.20 -4.68
N LEU A 304 -15.96 -5.03 -3.52
CA LEU A 304 -15.63 -5.86 -2.36
C LEU A 304 -15.95 -7.34 -2.59
N ALA A 305 -17.04 -7.66 -3.29
CA ALA A 305 -17.38 -9.04 -3.64
C ALA A 305 -16.34 -9.65 -4.60
N ASP A 306 -15.83 -8.87 -5.56
CA ASP A 306 -14.76 -9.28 -6.47
C ASP A 306 -13.45 -9.52 -5.71
N ASP A 307 -13.07 -8.60 -4.81
CA ASP A 307 -11.90 -8.74 -3.94
C ASP A 307 -12.00 -9.98 -3.04
N LEU A 308 -13.21 -10.26 -2.49
CA LEU A 308 -13.46 -11.45 -1.67
C LEU A 308 -13.35 -12.75 -2.47
N GLN A 309 -13.79 -12.74 -3.73
CA GLN A 309 -13.65 -13.89 -4.63
C GLN A 309 -12.18 -14.16 -4.95
N ASP A 310 -11.35 -13.12 -5.03
CA ASP A 310 -9.90 -13.24 -5.21
C ASP A 310 -9.14 -13.63 -3.94
N GLY A 311 -9.82 -13.62 -2.79
CA GLY A 311 -9.20 -13.90 -1.50
C GLY A 311 -8.34 -12.75 -0.95
N LEU A 312 -8.30 -11.59 -1.61
CA LEU A 312 -7.45 -10.45 -1.24
C LEU A 312 -7.71 -9.91 0.17
N PRO A 313 -8.97 -9.69 0.61
CA PRO A 313 -9.23 -9.25 1.98
C PRO A 313 -8.87 -10.30 3.02
N GLN A 314 -9.04 -11.60 2.73
CA GLN A 314 -8.66 -12.70 3.62
C GLN A 314 -7.15 -12.76 3.78
N GLU A 315 -6.40 -12.65 2.68
CA GLU A 315 -4.94 -12.63 2.71
C GLU A 315 -4.42 -11.39 3.46
N THR A 316 -4.96 -10.22 3.17
CA THR A 316 -4.60 -8.97 3.86
C THR A 316 -4.90 -9.05 5.36
N ASN A 317 -6.09 -9.52 5.75
CA ASN A 317 -6.45 -9.66 7.15
C ASN A 317 -5.59 -10.71 7.86
N MET A 318 -5.26 -11.81 7.19
CA MET A 318 -4.36 -12.84 7.72
C MET A 318 -2.96 -12.25 7.94
N ASN A 319 -2.42 -11.51 6.97
CA ASN A 319 -1.12 -10.87 7.07
C ASN A 319 -1.09 -9.82 8.21
N LEU A 320 -2.14 -9.02 8.35
CA LEU A 320 -2.27 -8.07 9.46
C LEU A 320 -2.39 -8.76 10.82
N ALA A 321 -3.16 -9.86 10.90
CA ALA A 321 -3.28 -10.64 12.13
C ALA A 321 -1.95 -11.29 12.52
N LEU A 322 -1.22 -11.86 11.56
CA LEU A 322 0.12 -12.39 11.75
C LEU A 322 1.09 -11.30 12.19
N ALA A 323 1.06 -10.13 11.52
CA ALA A 323 1.87 -8.98 11.89
C ALA A 323 1.64 -8.57 13.35
N PHE A 324 0.39 -8.42 13.74
CA PHE A 324 0.01 -8.09 15.10
C PHE A 324 0.45 -9.16 16.10
N PHE A 325 0.21 -10.44 15.80
CA PHE A 325 0.63 -11.56 16.64
C PHE A 325 2.14 -11.58 16.84
N PHE A 326 2.92 -11.43 15.77
CA PHE A 326 4.38 -11.38 15.86
C PHE A 326 4.86 -10.16 16.62
N LEU A 327 4.28 -8.98 16.42
CA LEU A 327 4.65 -7.77 17.15
C LEU A 327 4.37 -7.89 18.66
N VAL A 328 3.25 -8.53 19.05
CA VAL A 328 2.94 -8.78 20.46
C VAL A 328 3.94 -9.76 21.06
N ASN A 329 4.20 -10.88 20.40
CA ASN A 329 5.18 -11.87 20.88
C ASN A 329 6.58 -11.26 20.98
N LEU A 330 7.00 -10.49 19.99
CA LEU A 330 8.24 -9.74 19.97
C LEU A 330 8.33 -8.79 21.18
N SER A 331 7.28 -8.02 21.41
CA SER A 331 7.24 -7.08 22.53
C SER A 331 7.41 -7.79 23.88
N LEU A 332 6.74 -8.95 24.04
CA LEU A 332 6.86 -9.76 25.26
C LEU A 332 8.26 -10.32 25.44
N ALA A 333 8.89 -10.82 24.37
CA ALA A 333 10.25 -11.34 24.41
C ALA A 333 11.26 -10.24 24.82
N VAL A 334 11.21 -9.07 24.14
CA VAL A 334 12.06 -7.93 24.46
C VAL A 334 11.84 -7.43 25.88
N ILE A 335 10.58 -7.25 26.30
CA ILE A 335 10.26 -6.80 27.67
C ILE A 335 10.80 -7.80 28.70
N GLY A 336 10.62 -9.11 28.47
CA GLY A 336 11.10 -10.17 29.34
C GLY A 336 12.63 -10.15 29.49
N THR A 337 13.35 -10.04 28.38
CA THR A 337 14.81 -10.03 28.34
C THR A 337 15.36 -8.76 28.99
N VAL A 338 14.77 -7.60 28.68
CA VAL A 338 15.17 -6.32 29.29
C VAL A 338 14.85 -6.28 30.78
N TRP A 339 13.70 -6.83 31.21
CA TRP A 339 13.35 -6.95 32.63
C TRP A 339 14.39 -7.76 33.39
N LEU A 340 14.82 -8.88 32.86
CA LEU A 340 15.84 -9.73 33.49
C LEU A 340 17.19 -9.02 33.59
N GLN A 341 17.58 -8.31 32.52
CA GLN A 341 18.82 -7.50 32.53
C GLN A 341 18.75 -6.34 33.51
N ALA A 342 17.62 -5.63 33.56
CA ALA A 342 17.43 -4.52 34.47
C ALA A 342 17.48 -4.95 35.95
N LYS A 343 16.88 -6.11 36.30
CA LYS A 343 16.94 -6.67 37.64
C LYS A 343 18.38 -6.93 38.09
N ARG A 344 19.24 -7.44 37.20
CA ARG A 344 20.70 -7.66 37.51
C ARG A 344 21.48 -6.37 37.71
N ARG A 345 20.99 -5.21 37.21
CA ARG A 345 21.64 -3.90 37.33
C ARG A 345 21.08 -3.04 38.46
N THR A 346 20.22 -3.60 39.34
CA THR A 346 19.60 -2.84 40.44
C THR A 346 20.65 -2.27 41.39
N GLU A 347 21.66 -3.07 41.75
CA GLU A 347 22.78 -2.67 42.63
C GLU A 347 23.62 -1.53 42.01
N GLU A 348 23.97 -1.66 40.74
CA GLU A 348 24.71 -0.65 39.99
C GLU A 348 23.96 0.70 39.96
N CYS A 349 22.62 0.66 39.79
CA CYS A 349 21.77 1.83 39.88
C CYS A 349 21.74 2.43 41.29
N GLY A 350 21.72 1.59 42.34
CA GLY A 350 21.80 2.02 43.73
C GLY A 350 23.09 2.79 44.02
N VAL A 351 24.22 2.24 43.60
CA VAL A 351 25.55 2.87 43.74
C VAL A 351 25.60 4.21 42.98
N ARG A 352 25.17 4.24 41.70
CA ARG A 352 25.17 5.49 40.92
C ARG A 352 24.30 6.58 41.53
N ARG A 353 23.17 6.21 42.15
CA ARG A 353 22.30 7.15 42.87
C ARG A 353 22.93 7.66 44.16
N ALA A 354 23.64 6.81 44.90
CA ALA A 354 24.38 7.21 46.09
C ALA A 354 25.48 8.25 45.75
N PHE A 355 26.07 8.17 44.54
CA PHE A 355 27.02 9.16 44.00
C PHE A 355 26.34 10.37 43.32
N GLY A 356 25.03 10.57 43.52
CA GLY A 356 24.33 11.79 43.08
C GLY A 356 23.75 11.75 41.65
N ALA A 357 23.63 10.58 41.00
CA ALA A 357 22.97 10.49 39.71
C ALA A 357 21.46 10.75 39.82
N THR A 358 20.93 11.64 39.00
CA THR A 358 19.47 11.92 38.94
C THR A 358 18.72 10.76 38.29
N LYS A 359 17.44 10.58 38.67
CA LYS A 359 16.55 9.55 38.10
C LYS A 359 16.45 9.66 36.58
N VAL A 360 16.29 10.88 36.05
CA VAL A 360 16.18 11.14 34.59
C VAL A 360 17.48 10.76 33.89
N ARG A 361 18.64 11.06 34.45
CA ARG A 361 19.94 10.73 33.84
C ARG A 361 20.13 9.22 33.73
N LEU A 362 19.71 8.45 34.75
CA LEU A 362 19.74 6.99 34.73
C LEU A 362 18.80 6.42 33.70
N LEU A 363 17.56 6.91 33.63
CA LEU A 363 16.58 6.49 32.64
C LEU A 363 17.09 6.72 31.21
N LEU A 364 17.58 7.93 30.93
CA LEU A 364 18.13 8.25 29.61
C LEU A 364 19.35 7.39 29.27
N SER A 365 20.16 6.99 30.24
CA SER A 365 21.28 6.08 30.00
C SER A 365 20.82 4.69 29.59
N PHE A 366 19.76 4.15 30.22
CA PHE A 366 19.17 2.86 29.81
C PHE A 366 18.51 2.93 28.42
N LEU A 367 17.73 3.98 28.17
CA LEU A 367 17.09 4.18 26.86
C LEU A 367 18.13 4.36 25.76
N ALA A 368 19.20 5.11 25.99
CA ALA A 368 20.27 5.31 25.01
C ALA A 368 21.04 4.00 24.72
N GLU A 369 21.29 3.19 25.73
CA GLU A 369 21.94 1.88 25.57
C GLU A 369 21.02 0.94 24.76
N GLY A 370 19.72 0.89 25.08
CA GLY A 370 18.72 0.12 24.34
C GLY A 370 18.60 0.59 22.90
N ALA A 371 18.52 1.90 22.66
CA ALA A 371 18.44 2.47 21.32
C ALA A 371 19.69 2.15 20.48
N LEU A 372 20.88 2.29 21.05
CA LEU A 372 22.14 1.97 20.34
C LEU A 372 22.19 0.48 19.94
N LEU A 373 21.88 -0.41 20.88
CA LEU A 373 21.86 -1.84 20.63
C LEU A 373 20.86 -2.20 19.53
N THR A 374 19.65 -1.63 19.61
CA THR A 374 18.60 -1.81 18.61
C THR A 374 19.04 -1.32 17.24
N THR A 375 19.62 -0.12 17.17
CA THR A 375 20.07 0.45 15.89
C THR A 375 21.07 -0.46 15.21
N VAL A 376 22.08 -0.96 15.94
CA VAL A 376 23.10 -1.86 15.37
C VAL A 376 22.48 -3.21 14.97
N ALA A 377 21.59 -3.76 15.80
CA ALA A 377 20.92 -5.03 15.49
C ALA A 377 20.01 -4.92 14.27
N VAL A 378 19.23 -3.84 14.15
CA VAL A 378 18.36 -3.61 12.99
C VAL A 378 19.17 -3.41 11.72
N LEU A 379 20.27 -2.65 11.76
CA LEU A 379 21.13 -2.50 10.59
C LEU A 379 21.66 -3.85 10.09
N ILE A 380 22.08 -4.72 11.00
CA ILE A 380 22.55 -6.07 10.63
C ILE A 380 21.40 -6.94 10.14
N GLY A 381 20.23 -6.91 10.79
CA GLY A 381 19.04 -7.64 10.36
C GLY A 381 18.57 -7.20 8.99
N CYS A 382 18.51 -5.89 8.73
CA CYS A 382 18.19 -5.34 7.41
C CYS A 382 19.25 -5.73 6.36
N PHE A 383 20.53 -5.77 6.71
CA PHE A 383 21.57 -6.22 5.79
C PHE A 383 21.44 -7.71 5.43
N ILE A 384 21.08 -8.56 6.39
CA ILE A 384 20.81 -9.98 6.15
C ILE A 384 19.59 -10.12 5.22
N TYR A 385 18.50 -9.41 5.54
CA TYR A 385 17.29 -9.44 4.71
C TYR A 385 17.53 -8.86 3.32
N PHE A 386 18.33 -7.80 3.19
CA PHE A 386 18.70 -7.20 1.90
C PHE A 386 19.33 -8.24 0.97
N ASN A 387 20.29 -9.03 1.46
CA ASN A 387 20.91 -10.07 0.63
C ASN A 387 19.92 -11.14 0.21
N TYR A 388 19.00 -11.53 1.09
CA TYR A 388 17.94 -12.48 0.76
C TYR A 388 16.96 -11.89 -0.26
N ALA A 389 16.46 -10.68 -0.01
CA ALA A 389 15.51 -10.02 -0.88
C ALA A 389 16.12 -9.65 -2.25
N TYR A 390 17.37 -9.22 -2.28
CA TYR A 390 18.07 -8.91 -3.53
C TYR A 390 18.27 -10.14 -4.40
N SER A 391 18.68 -11.27 -3.81
CA SER A 391 18.77 -12.54 -4.55
C SER A 391 17.40 -13.05 -4.99
N GLY A 392 16.36 -12.85 -4.18
CA GLY A 392 14.99 -13.15 -4.55
C GLY A 392 14.44 -12.22 -5.62
N TYR A 393 14.82 -10.93 -5.60
CA TYR A 393 14.44 -9.96 -6.63
C TYR A 393 15.07 -10.30 -7.98
N GLU A 394 16.35 -10.68 -8.02
CA GLU A 394 16.98 -11.21 -9.23
C GLU A 394 16.32 -12.51 -9.73
N VAL A 395 15.80 -13.34 -8.83
CA VAL A 395 15.04 -14.55 -9.16
C VAL A 395 13.59 -14.22 -9.50
N GLN A 396 12.99 -13.18 -8.92
CA GLN A 396 11.59 -12.75 -9.19
C GLN A 396 11.46 -11.82 -10.40
N ASP A 397 12.48 -11.08 -10.78
CA ASP A 397 12.62 -10.57 -12.14
C ASP A 397 12.71 -11.74 -13.13
N GLY A 398 13.04 -12.92 -12.59
CA GLY A 398 12.93 -14.24 -13.11
C GLY A 398 11.72 -15.06 -12.67
N LEU A 399 10.63 -14.52 -12.12
CA LEU A 399 9.44 -15.32 -11.89
C LEU A 399 9.05 -15.99 -13.18
N GLU A 400 9.44 -17.27 -13.25
CA GLU A 400 9.35 -18.12 -14.43
C GLU A 400 7.91 -18.17 -14.98
N SER A 401 6.90 -18.02 -14.14
CA SER A 401 5.51 -17.96 -14.60
C SER A 401 5.15 -16.63 -15.27
N PHE A 402 5.67 -15.52 -14.83
CA PHE A 402 5.45 -14.22 -15.49
C PHE A 402 6.42 -14.03 -16.66
N LYS A 403 7.69 -14.46 -16.54
CA LYS A 403 8.64 -14.51 -17.64
C LYS A 403 8.27 -15.54 -18.70
N MET A 404 7.66 -16.67 -18.35
CA MET A 404 7.16 -17.63 -19.33
C MET A 404 6.01 -17.04 -20.16
N TYR A 405 5.15 -16.23 -19.55
CA TYR A 405 4.08 -15.55 -20.27
C TYR A 405 4.59 -14.27 -20.99
N THR A 406 5.48 -13.50 -20.36
CA THR A 406 6.04 -12.27 -20.94
C THR A 406 7.24 -12.52 -21.87
N SER A 407 8.05 -13.56 -21.66
CA SER A 407 9.12 -13.92 -22.59
C SER A 407 8.60 -14.54 -23.88
N GLN A 408 7.45 -15.22 -23.86
CA GLN A 408 6.77 -15.65 -25.08
C GLN A 408 6.14 -14.48 -25.84
N LEU A 409 5.85 -13.35 -25.17
CA LEU A 409 5.19 -12.18 -25.76
C LEU A 409 6.11 -10.97 -25.91
N ASN A 410 7.42 -11.07 -25.54
CA ASN A 410 8.34 -9.92 -25.51
C ASN A 410 7.74 -8.69 -24.82
N MET A 411 7.06 -8.89 -23.69
CA MET A 411 6.41 -7.78 -22.99
C MET A 411 7.46 -6.90 -22.31
N PRO A 412 7.53 -5.62 -22.65
CA PRO A 412 8.45 -4.68 -22.03
C PRO A 412 8.05 -4.41 -20.57
N PRO A 413 8.98 -3.89 -19.75
CA PRO A 413 8.70 -3.54 -18.37
C PRO A 413 7.55 -2.53 -18.27
N ARG A 414 6.81 -2.59 -17.17
CA ARG A 414 5.71 -1.67 -16.87
C ARG A 414 6.23 -0.23 -16.79
N SER A 415 5.45 0.70 -17.33
CA SER A 415 5.81 2.12 -17.41
C SER A 415 5.35 2.96 -16.20
N ASP A 416 4.51 2.39 -15.33
CA ASP A 416 3.80 3.03 -14.22
C ASP A 416 4.35 2.62 -12.84
N LEU A 417 5.70 2.47 -12.76
CA LEU A 417 6.37 2.01 -11.56
C LEU A 417 6.30 3.05 -10.43
N THR A 418 5.80 2.61 -9.27
CA THR A 418 5.80 3.37 -8.03
C THR A 418 7.03 3.04 -7.17
N TRP A 419 7.18 3.68 -5.99
CA TRP A 419 8.25 3.34 -5.06
C TRP A 419 8.19 1.88 -4.60
N VAL A 420 7.01 1.25 -4.63
CA VAL A 420 6.80 -0.16 -4.28
C VAL A 420 7.46 -1.09 -5.30
N ASP A 421 7.44 -0.71 -6.57
CA ASP A 421 7.98 -1.49 -7.68
C ASP A 421 9.51 -1.35 -7.82
N HIS A 422 10.08 -0.31 -7.20
CA HIS A 422 11.54 -0.09 -7.20
C HIS A 422 12.18 -0.66 -5.94
N PHE A 423 13.03 -1.67 -6.09
CA PHE A 423 13.65 -2.40 -4.98
C PHE A 423 14.26 -1.48 -3.89
N MET A 424 15.09 -0.50 -4.27
CA MET A 424 15.77 0.36 -3.29
C MET A 424 14.85 1.29 -2.51
N PRO A 425 13.95 2.09 -3.13
CA PRO A 425 12.97 2.87 -2.40
C PRO A 425 12.07 2.01 -1.50
N HIS A 426 11.58 0.88 -2.01
CA HIS A 426 10.77 -0.06 -1.25
C HIS A 426 11.52 -0.56 -0.01
N PHE A 427 12.71 -1.09 -0.21
CA PHE A 427 13.54 -1.61 0.88
C PHE A 427 13.82 -0.54 1.95
N LEU A 428 14.15 0.69 1.56
CA LEU A 428 14.44 1.76 2.51
C LEU A 428 13.21 2.19 3.31
N ILE A 429 12.05 2.32 2.66
CA ILE A 429 10.81 2.73 3.33
C ILE A 429 10.37 1.67 4.33
N VAL A 430 10.31 0.41 3.93
CA VAL A 430 9.91 -0.69 4.82
C VAL A 430 10.91 -0.85 5.96
N SER A 431 12.22 -0.78 5.68
CA SER A 431 13.25 -0.82 6.72
C SER A 431 13.14 0.32 7.74
N ALA A 432 12.78 1.52 7.30
CA ALA A 432 12.54 2.65 8.21
C ALA A 432 11.32 2.39 9.11
N VAL A 433 10.24 1.85 8.57
CA VAL A 433 9.03 1.48 9.35
C VAL A 433 9.37 0.39 10.38
N VAL A 434 10.06 -0.68 9.97
CA VAL A 434 10.51 -1.77 10.84
C VAL A 434 11.40 -1.22 11.95
N TYR A 435 12.36 -0.34 11.62
CA TYR A 435 13.23 0.31 12.60
C TYR A 435 12.44 1.09 13.66
N ILE A 436 11.48 1.91 13.22
CA ILE A 436 10.65 2.71 14.14
C ILE A 436 9.84 1.79 15.06
N ILE A 437 9.23 0.73 14.54
CA ILE A 437 8.43 -0.23 15.31
C ILE A 437 9.31 -0.91 16.39
N ILE A 438 10.44 -1.46 15.99
CA ILE A 438 11.33 -2.18 16.91
C ILE A 438 11.93 -1.21 17.95
N LEU A 439 12.36 -0.02 17.52
CA LEU A 439 12.90 0.99 18.42
C LEU A 439 11.86 1.41 19.47
N CYS A 440 10.65 1.73 19.07
CA CYS A 440 9.55 2.07 19.98
C CYS A 440 9.28 0.94 20.98
N THR A 441 9.23 -0.31 20.49
CA THR A 441 9.02 -1.50 21.32
C THR A 441 10.13 -1.65 22.36
N VAL A 442 11.40 -1.52 21.97
CA VAL A 442 12.55 -1.62 22.88
C VAL A 442 12.56 -0.47 23.88
N LEU A 443 12.29 0.76 23.45
CA LEU A 443 12.25 1.92 24.33
C LEU A 443 11.16 1.80 25.39
N ILE A 444 9.96 1.38 25.00
CA ILE A 444 8.83 1.14 25.92
C ILE A 444 9.17 -0.02 26.86
N GLY A 445 9.66 -1.14 26.31
CA GLY A 445 10.08 -2.31 27.07
C GLY A 445 11.20 -2.02 28.07
N THR A 446 12.10 -1.10 27.73
CA THR A 446 13.20 -0.66 28.61
C THR A 446 12.72 0.35 29.66
N ALA A 447 11.83 1.27 29.29
CA ALA A 447 11.37 2.34 30.18
C ALA A 447 10.63 1.78 31.40
N ILE A 448 9.76 0.79 31.21
CA ILE A 448 8.93 0.22 32.29
C ILE A 448 9.80 -0.37 33.43
N PRO A 449 10.71 -1.34 33.19
CA PRO A 449 11.53 -1.90 34.23
C PRO A 449 12.56 -0.87 34.78
N ALA A 450 13.11 -0.01 33.93
CA ALA A 450 14.04 1.03 34.37
C ALA A 450 13.40 2.00 35.34
N LEU A 451 12.16 2.47 35.07
CA LEU A 451 11.42 3.32 36.02
C LEU A 451 11.19 2.63 37.35
N LYS A 452 10.84 1.34 37.35
CA LYS A 452 10.63 0.59 38.60
C LYS A 452 11.91 0.53 39.44
N ILE A 453 13.04 0.21 38.84
CA ILE A 453 14.33 0.12 39.52
C ILE A 453 14.80 1.50 40.04
N ILE A 454 14.67 2.53 39.21
CA ILE A 454 15.06 3.90 39.57
C ILE A 454 14.21 4.47 40.71
N THR A 455 12.97 4.02 40.87
CA THR A 455 12.06 4.46 41.95
C THR A 455 12.27 3.69 43.25
N THR A 456 12.89 2.51 43.24
CA THR A 456 13.23 1.73 44.46
C THR A 456 14.16 2.53 45.39
N LYS A 457 13.93 2.43 46.72
CA LYS A 457 14.77 3.12 47.69
C LYS A 457 16.20 2.60 47.63
N VAL A 458 17.18 3.49 47.71
CA VAL A 458 18.61 3.14 47.67
C VAL A 458 19.00 2.13 48.76
N THR A 459 18.36 2.25 49.93
CA THR A 459 18.55 1.32 51.07
C THR A 459 18.08 -0.10 50.75
N ASP A 460 16.97 -0.24 50.01
CA ASP A 460 16.38 -1.54 49.64
C ASP A 460 17.17 -2.19 48.49
N ALA A 461 17.67 -1.37 47.55
CA ALA A 461 18.51 -1.82 46.46
C ALA A 461 19.88 -2.37 46.87
N LEU A 462 20.40 -1.97 48.06
CA LEU A 462 21.69 -2.39 48.60
C LEU A 462 21.54 -3.48 49.69
N ARG A 463 20.30 -3.86 50.04
CA ARG A 463 19.99 -4.82 51.13
C ARG A 463 19.56 -6.22 50.62
N ASP A 464 19.34 -6.37 49.33
CA ASP A 464 18.98 -7.67 48.72
C ASP A 464 20.23 -8.57 48.54
N GLU A 465 20.95 -8.84 49.64
CA GLU A 465 21.84 -9.98 49.78
C GLU A 465 21.20 -11.06 50.62
#